data_a9759423355412abf068b69e6f33626e
#
_entry.id   a9759423355412abf068b69e6f33626e
#
_cell.length_a   1.000
_cell.length_b   1.000
_cell.length_c   1.000
_cell.angle_alpha   90.00
_cell.angle_beta   90.00
_cell.angle_gamma   90.00
#
_symmetry.space_group_name_H-M   'P 1'
#
loop_
_entity.id
_entity.type
_entity.pdbx_description
1 polymer ?
#
loop_
_entity_poly.entity_id
_entity_poly.type
_entity_poly.pdbx_seq_one_letter_code
_entity_poly.pdbx_strand_id
1 'polypeptide(L)'
;LHNVMKTKIKDIGEVLGKQCHVEFQSPPYLYDVVWKEVEGLPPSHVFEVQDKGNLNGALSKLQHARDIWRPRLFLVVTGERDRGKVELLLKPYLSGTFHRIASETLILTPETVDEIHRVATAYKEIIARFIEE
;
A
#
# COMPACT_ATOMS: atom_id res chain seq x y z
N LEU A 1 -4.47 13.00 -8.47
CA LEU A 1 -3.43 11.95 -8.43
C LEU A 1 -3.66 10.94 -7.32
N HIS A 2 -3.97 11.40 -6.12
CA HIS A 2 -4.20 10.52 -4.96
C HIS A 2 -5.33 9.52 -5.24
N ASN A 3 -6.46 9.99 -5.73
CA ASN A 3 -7.60 9.12 -6.05
C ASN A 3 -7.33 8.19 -7.24
N VAL A 4 -6.57 8.66 -8.22
CA VAL A 4 -6.17 7.85 -9.37
C VAL A 4 -5.29 6.68 -8.91
N MET A 5 -4.34 6.94 -8.02
CA MET A 5 -3.47 5.89 -7.48
C MET A 5 -4.27 4.87 -6.68
N LYS A 6 -5.21 5.32 -5.84
CA LYS A 6 -6.05 4.40 -5.07
C LYS A 6 -6.85 3.48 -5.98
N THR A 7 -7.44 4.03 -7.03
CA THR A 7 -8.20 3.24 -8.00
C THR A 7 -7.33 2.20 -8.70
N LYS A 8 -6.13 2.58 -9.11
CA LYS A 8 -5.21 1.66 -9.79
C LYS A 8 -4.76 0.53 -8.87
N ILE A 9 -4.46 0.84 -7.62
CA ILE A 9 -4.07 -0.17 -6.63
C ILE A 9 -5.23 -1.15 -6.39
N LYS A 10 -6.45 -0.63 -6.28
CA LYS A 10 -7.65 -1.46 -6.17
C LYS A 10 -7.79 -2.38 -7.37
N ASP A 11 -7.66 -1.84 -8.59
CA ASP A 11 -7.77 -2.63 -9.82
C ASP A 11 -6.75 -3.76 -9.87
N ILE A 12 -5.51 -3.47 -9.49
CA ILE A 12 -4.44 -4.48 -9.45
C ILE A 12 -4.83 -5.60 -8.50
N GLY A 13 -5.29 -5.26 -7.30
CA GLY A 13 -5.71 -6.25 -6.32
C GLY A 13 -6.85 -7.13 -6.82
N GLU A 14 -7.82 -6.54 -7.50
CA GLU A 14 -8.94 -7.28 -8.06
C GLU A 14 -8.48 -8.26 -9.15
N VAL A 15 -7.55 -7.83 -10.00
CA VAL A 15 -6.96 -8.73 -11.00
C VAL A 15 -6.27 -9.93 -10.34
N LEU A 16 -5.65 -9.71 -9.18
CA LEU A 16 -4.99 -10.77 -8.41
C LEU A 16 -5.95 -11.60 -7.55
N GLY A 17 -7.24 -11.35 -7.66
CA GLY A 17 -8.25 -12.12 -6.92
C GLY A 17 -8.43 -11.69 -5.47
N LYS A 18 -7.95 -10.52 -5.10
CA LYS A 18 -8.10 -10.01 -3.72
C LYS A 18 -9.41 -9.28 -3.53
N GLN A 19 -9.87 -9.23 -2.28
CA GLN A 19 -10.99 -8.38 -1.88
C GLN A 19 -10.43 -7.01 -1.53
N CYS A 20 -10.77 -5.99 -2.30
CA CYS A 20 -10.15 -4.67 -2.21
C CYS A 20 -11.11 -3.63 -1.65
N HIS A 21 -10.61 -2.82 -0.74
CA HIS A 21 -11.36 -1.74 -0.11
C HIS A 21 -10.59 -0.44 -0.19
N VAL A 22 -11.21 0.59 -0.74
CA VAL A 22 -10.66 1.95 -0.77
C VAL A 22 -11.24 2.71 0.41
N GLU A 23 -10.41 3.51 1.06
CA GLU A 23 -10.79 4.27 2.25
C GLU A 23 -11.36 3.37 3.34
N PHE A 24 -10.58 2.37 3.70
CA PHE A 24 -10.94 1.37 4.69
C PHE A 24 -10.83 1.94 6.10
N GLN A 25 -11.95 1.94 6.82
CA GLN A 25 -12.00 2.44 8.19
C GLN A 25 -11.61 1.37 9.19
N SER A 26 -10.62 1.69 10.01
CA SER A 26 -10.28 0.94 11.22
C SER A 26 -9.90 1.98 12.27
N PRO A 27 -10.88 2.43 13.07
CA PRO A 27 -10.63 3.56 13.99
C PRO A 27 -9.40 3.34 14.87
N PRO A 28 -8.60 4.39 15.09
CA PRO A 28 -8.86 5.78 14.72
C PRO A 28 -8.43 6.16 13.30
N TYR A 29 -8.05 5.19 12.46
CA TYR A 29 -7.46 5.48 11.16
C TYR A 29 -8.38 5.15 10.00
N LEU A 30 -8.15 5.86 8.90
CA LEU A 30 -8.73 5.60 7.59
C LEU A 30 -7.56 5.26 6.66
N TYR A 31 -7.53 4.02 6.15
CA TYR A 31 -6.47 3.55 5.27
C TYR A 31 -6.85 3.78 3.82
N ASP A 32 -5.87 4.20 2.99
CA ASP A 32 -6.16 4.53 1.59
C ASP A 32 -6.67 3.33 0.80
N VAL A 33 -5.95 2.22 0.84
CA VAL A 33 -6.38 0.98 0.19
C VAL A 33 -5.92 -0.20 1.03
N VAL A 34 -6.79 -1.17 1.21
CA VAL A 34 -6.40 -2.46 1.78
C VAL A 34 -6.87 -3.59 0.87
N TRP A 35 -6.12 -4.68 0.86
CA TRP A 35 -6.55 -5.93 0.24
C TRP A 35 -6.72 -6.98 1.32
N LYS A 36 -7.73 -7.82 1.14
CA LYS A 36 -7.96 -8.99 2.00
C LYS A 36 -7.92 -10.24 1.14
N GLU A 37 -7.39 -11.32 1.68
CA GLU A 37 -7.44 -12.61 1.00
C GLU A 37 -8.88 -13.10 0.87
N VAL A 38 -9.65 -12.96 1.95
CA VAL A 38 -11.06 -13.34 2.05
C VAL A 38 -11.78 -12.29 2.89
N GLU A 39 -13.01 -11.94 2.53
CA GLU A 39 -13.83 -11.06 3.35
C GLU A 39 -14.04 -11.68 4.74
N GLY A 40 -14.02 -10.83 5.75
CA GLY A 40 -14.11 -11.26 7.15
C GLY A 40 -12.78 -11.47 7.82
N LEU A 41 -11.68 -11.58 7.05
CA LEU A 41 -10.33 -11.64 7.59
C LEU A 41 -9.71 -10.25 7.67
N PRO A 42 -8.68 -10.07 8.51
CA PRO A 42 -7.94 -8.81 8.51
C PRO A 42 -7.25 -8.54 7.18
N PRO A 43 -6.91 -7.29 6.88
CA PRO A 43 -6.14 -6.97 5.68
C PRO A 43 -4.83 -7.74 5.60
N SER A 44 -4.53 -8.27 4.41
CA SER A 44 -3.26 -8.92 4.10
C SER A 44 -2.26 -7.94 3.48
N HIS A 45 -2.76 -6.85 2.91
CA HIS A 45 -1.96 -5.82 2.25
C HIS A 45 -2.54 -4.46 2.60
N VAL A 46 -1.69 -3.51 2.96
CA VAL A 46 -2.09 -2.14 3.29
C VAL A 46 -1.25 -1.17 2.47
N PHE A 47 -1.92 -0.25 1.80
CA PHE A 47 -1.30 0.74 0.92
C PHE A 47 -1.66 2.13 1.41
N GLU A 48 -0.65 2.99 1.54
CA GLU A 48 -0.85 4.42 1.74
C GLU A 48 -0.27 5.17 0.56
N VAL A 49 -0.97 6.20 0.11
CA VAL A 49 -0.55 7.04 -1.02
C VAL A 49 -0.23 8.42 -0.48
N GLN A 50 1.05 8.78 -0.54
CA GLN A 50 1.52 10.07 -0.06
C GLN A 50 1.79 10.99 -1.25
N ASP A 51 0.86 11.92 -1.50
CA ASP A 51 1.01 12.89 -2.57
C ASP A 51 1.56 14.22 -2.06
N LYS A 52 0.97 14.76 -1.00
CA LYS A 52 1.42 15.97 -0.32
C LYS A 52 0.94 15.90 1.11
N GLY A 53 1.62 16.58 2.00
CA GLY A 53 1.14 16.69 3.37
C GLY A 53 1.88 15.85 4.36
N ASN A 54 1.17 15.09 5.17
CA ASN A 54 1.71 14.50 6.39
C ASN A 54 2.29 13.10 6.19
N LEU A 55 3.58 13.05 5.83
CA LEU A 55 4.30 11.79 5.67
C LEU A 55 4.37 11.00 6.99
N ASN A 56 4.59 11.69 8.11
CA ASN A 56 4.59 11.03 9.43
C ASN A 56 3.25 10.35 9.71
N GLY A 57 2.15 10.98 9.31
CA GLY A 57 0.82 10.39 9.45
C GLY A 57 0.66 9.11 8.66
N ALA A 58 1.15 9.09 7.42
CA ALA A 58 1.10 7.89 6.59
C ALA A 58 1.91 6.75 7.21
N LEU A 59 3.13 7.06 7.66
CA LEU A 59 3.98 6.06 8.30
C LEU A 59 3.39 5.57 9.63
N SER A 60 2.76 6.45 10.39
CA SER A 60 2.08 6.06 11.64
C SER A 60 0.94 5.08 11.38
N LYS A 61 0.17 5.30 10.32
CA LYS A 61 -0.89 4.37 9.92
C LYS A 61 -0.33 3.01 9.53
N LEU A 62 0.74 2.99 8.75
CA LEU A 62 1.38 1.72 8.37
C LEU A 62 1.91 0.99 9.58
N GLN A 63 2.52 1.70 10.53
CA GLN A 63 3.02 1.09 11.76
C GLN A 63 1.88 0.51 12.61
N HIS A 64 0.77 1.22 12.71
CA HIS A 64 -0.41 0.72 13.42
C HIS A 64 -0.96 -0.54 12.75
N ALA A 65 -1.08 -0.53 11.42
CA ALA A 65 -1.53 -1.70 10.67
C ALA A 65 -0.62 -2.91 10.91
N ARG A 66 0.69 -2.68 10.88
CA ARG A 66 1.67 -3.73 11.16
C ARG A 66 1.47 -4.32 12.55
N ASP A 67 1.24 -3.48 13.54
CA ASP A 67 1.12 -3.94 14.92
C ASP A 67 -0.15 -4.78 15.15
N ILE A 68 -1.26 -4.45 14.47
CA ILE A 68 -2.53 -5.14 14.72
C ILE A 68 -2.81 -6.28 13.74
N TRP A 69 -2.34 -6.22 12.49
CA TRP A 69 -2.68 -7.20 11.45
C TRP A 69 -1.49 -7.94 10.86
N ARG A 70 -0.31 -7.37 10.94
CA ARG A 70 0.90 -7.86 10.29
C ARG A 70 0.72 -8.09 8.78
N PRO A 71 0.19 -7.11 8.04
CA PRO A 71 0.02 -7.21 6.60
C PRO A 71 1.32 -6.91 5.88
N ARG A 72 1.32 -7.07 4.58
CA ARG A 72 2.36 -6.50 3.72
C ARG A 72 2.11 -5.00 3.61
N LEU A 73 3.16 -4.20 3.71
CA LEU A 73 3.06 -2.74 3.78
C LEU A 73 3.63 -2.09 2.54
N PHE A 74 2.89 -1.12 2.00
CA PHE A 74 3.26 -0.39 0.79
C PHE A 74 3.03 1.10 0.99
N LEU A 75 3.99 1.89 0.52
CA LEU A 75 3.86 3.35 0.51
C LEU A 75 4.16 3.87 -0.88
N VAL A 76 3.19 4.52 -1.50
CA VAL A 76 3.38 5.20 -2.79
C VAL A 76 3.75 6.65 -2.49
N VAL A 77 4.91 7.08 -2.97
CA VAL A 77 5.43 8.42 -2.74
C VAL A 77 5.60 9.13 -4.06
N THR A 78 4.98 10.31 -4.20
CA THR A 78 4.86 10.97 -5.50
C THR A 78 6.00 11.90 -5.86
N GLY A 79 6.89 12.25 -5.00
CA GLY A 79 7.96 13.19 -5.33
C GLY A 79 9.31 12.76 -4.80
N GLU A 80 10.39 13.22 -5.44
CA GLU A 80 11.75 12.92 -5.00
C GLU A 80 12.03 13.47 -3.61
N ARG A 81 11.49 14.65 -3.30
CA ARG A 81 11.64 15.26 -1.98
C ARG A 81 11.06 14.38 -0.88
N ASP A 82 9.85 13.88 -1.10
CA ASP A 82 9.20 13.02 -0.13
C ASP A 82 9.86 11.64 -0.06
N ARG A 83 10.36 11.12 -1.18
CA ARG A 83 11.13 9.87 -1.18
C ARG A 83 12.39 10.01 -0.32
N GLY A 84 13.10 11.13 -0.43
CA GLY A 84 14.26 11.41 0.42
C GLY A 84 13.90 11.47 1.89
N LYS A 85 12.77 12.10 2.22
CA LYS A 85 12.27 12.15 3.60
C LYS A 85 11.91 10.76 4.14
N VAL A 86 11.28 9.94 3.32
CA VAL A 86 10.92 8.56 3.72
C VAL A 86 12.18 7.79 4.10
N GLU A 87 13.22 7.88 3.26
CA GLU A 87 14.48 7.20 3.56
C GLU A 87 15.08 7.66 4.88
N LEU A 88 15.04 8.97 5.15
CA LEU A 88 15.55 9.51 6.40
C LEU A 88 14.75 9.03 7.61
N LEU A 89 13.44 8.92 7.48
CA LEU A 89 12.56 8.48 8.58
C LEU A 89 12.66 6.99 8.84
N LEU A 90 12.91 6.19 7.81
CA LEU A 90 13.00 4.73 7.94
C LEU A 90 14.43 4.23 8.17
N LYS A 91 15.44 5.00 7.84
CA LYS A 91 16.83 4.56 7.82
C LYS A 91 17.43 4.12 9.16
N PRO A 92 17.10 4.73 10.29
CA PRO A 92 17.57 4.18 11.57
C PRO A 92 16.75 2.93 11.96
N TYR A 93 17.12 1.80 11.37
CA TYR A 93 16.35 0.56 11.49
C TYR A 93 16.17 0.02 12.90
N LEU A 94 17.09 0.36 13.81
CA LEU A 94 17.04 -0.18 15.17
C LEU A 94 16.53 0.79 16.21
N SER A 95 16.52 2.09 15.92
CA SER A 95 16.22 3.10 16.93
C SER A 95 15.32 4.24 16.45
N GLY A 96 15.02 4.33 15.15
CA GLY A 96 14.13 5.37 14.62
C GLY A 96 12.69 5.16 15.04
N THR A 97 11.89 6.23 14.97
CA THR A 97 10.46 6.19 15.32
C THR A 97 9.71 5.10 14.57
N PHE A 98 10.08 4.86 13.31
CA PHE A 98 9.42 3.89 12.46
C PHE A 98 10.24 2.62 12.22
N HIS A 99 11.10 2.27 13.17
CA HIS A 99 12.02 1.12 13.01
C HIS A 99 11.28 -0.19 12.77
N ARG A 100 10.07 -0.36 13.31
CA ARG A 100 9.32 -1.61 13.16
C ARG A 100 8.86 -1.88 11.74
N ILE A 101 8.70 -0.82 10.93
CA ILE A 101 8.24 -0.96 9.55
C ILE A 101 9.32 -0.69 8.52
N ALA A 102 10.51 -0.31 8.96
CA ALA A 102 11.57 0.15 8.07
C ALA A 102 11.95 -0.87 7.00
N SER A 103 12.12 -2.14 7.39
CA SER A 103 12.48 -3.21 6.46
C SER A 103 11.27 -3.90 5.84
N GLU A 104 10.08 -3.62 6.31
CA GLU A 104 8.85 -4.30 5.87
C GLU A 104 8.04 -3.49 4.87
N THR A 105 8.33 -2.19 4.72
CA THR A 105 7.57 -1.30 3.84
C THR A 105 8.21 -1.20 2.47
N LEU A 106 7.48 -1.58 1.44
CA LEU A 106 7.91 -1.41 0.06
C LEU A 106 7.51 -0.02 -0.42
N ILE A 107 8.49 0.74 -0.84
CA ILE A 107 8.28 2.09 -1.37
C ILE A 107 8.06 2.00 -2.87
N LEU A 108 6.96 2.56 -3.35
CA LEU A 108 6.59 2.56 -4.76
C LEU A 108 6.49 3.99 -5.28
N THR A 109 6.75 4.16 -6.58
CA THR A 109 6.50 5.41 -7.27
C THR A 109 5.17 5.32 -8.03
N PRO A 110 4.54 6.45 -8.36
CA PRO A 110 3.34 6.43 -9.22
C PRO A 110 3.61 5.76 -10.56
N GLU A 111 4.80 5.94 -11.12
CA GLU A 111 5.20 5.34 -12.40
C GLU A 111 5.21 3.82 -12.30
N THR A 112 5.71 3.27 -11.20
CA THR A 112 5.70 1.83 -10.97
C THR A 112 4.27 1.30 -10.85
N VAL A 113 3.41 2.00 -10.11
CA VAL A 113 2.00 1.62 -9.98
C VAL A 113 1.32 1.65 -11.36
N ASP A 114 1.57 2.70 -12.15
CA ASP A 114 1.01 2.83 -13.49
C ASP A 114 1.42 1.66 -14.38
N GLU A 115 2.69 1.28 -14.36
CA GLU A 115 3.22 0.19 -15.16
C GLU A 115 2.61 -1.16 -14.75
N ILE A 116 2.56 -1.43 -13.46
CA ILE A 116 1.94 -2.66 -12.94
C ILE A 116 0.47 -2.71 -13.33
N HIS A 117 -0.23 -1.58 -13.19
CA HIS A 117 -1.65 -1.49 -13.56
C HIS A 117 -1.86 -1.77 -15.03
N ARG A 118 -1.01 -1.20 -15.90
CA ARG A 118 -1.07 -1.41 -17.34
C ARG A 118 -0.92 -2.89 -17.68
N VAL A 119 0.09 -3.54 -17.11
CA VAL A 119 0.36 -4.96 -17.34
C VAL A 119 -0.78 -5.82 -16.80
N ALA A 120 -1.22 -5.57 -15.57
CA ALA A 120 -2.30 -6.33 -14.96
C ALA A 120 -3.59 -6.24 -15.78
N THR A 121 -3.92 -5.04 -16.24
CA THR A 121 -5.13 -4.81 -17.06
C THR A 121 -5.01 -5.53 -18.41
N ALA A 122 -3.84 -5.45 -19.05
CA ALA A 122 -3.62 -6.06 -20.37
C ALA A 122 -3.72 -7.58 -20.32
N TYR A 123 -3.30 -8.20 -19.21
CA TYR A 123 -3.26 -9.65 -19.06
C TYR A 123 -4.29 -10.20 -18.09
N LYS A 124 -5.31 -9.41 -17.78
CA LYS A 124 -6.33 -9.74 -16.80
C LYS A 124 -6.92 -11.15 -16.98
N GLU A 125 -7.32 -11.49 -18.21
CA GLU A 125 -7.94 -12.77 -18.50
C GLU A 125 -6.96 -13.94 -18.28
N ILE A 126 -5.71 -13.73 -18.61
CA ILE A 126 -4.66 -14.74 -18.44
C ILE A 126 -4.35 -14.91 -16.97
N ILE A 127 -4.19 -13.81 -16.23
CA ILE A 127 -3.90 -13.85 -14.81
C ILE A 127 -5.02 -14.57 -14.05
N ALA A 128 -6.27 -14.34 -14.44
CA ALA A 128 -7.41 -15.02 -13.83
C ALA A 128 -7.28 -16.54 -13.88
N ARG A 129 -6.70 -17.07 -14.95
CA ARG A 129 -6.48 -18.52 -15.09
C ARG A 129 -5.45 -19.07 -14.12
N PHE A 130 -4.48 -18.25 -13.73
CA PHE A 130 -3.45 -18.67 -12.77
C PHE A 130 -3.95 -18.70 -11.33
N ILE A 131 -5.00 -17.97 -11.01
CA ILE A 131 -5.54 -17.90 -9.66
C ILE A 131 -6.83 -18.73 -9.49
N GLU A 132 -7.36 -19.31 -10.55
CA GLU A 132 -8.48 -20.26 -10.45
C GLU A 132 -8.04 -21.54 -9.73
N GLU A 133 -8.91 -22.04 -8.88
CA GLU A 133 -8.69 -23.29 -8.19
C GLU A 133 -9.30 -24.47 -8.96
#